data_606d63bb77c4878395152909877abf52
#
_entry.id   606d63bb77c4878395152909877abf52
#
_cell.length_a   1.000
_cell.length_b   1.000
_cell.length_c   1.000
_cell.angle_alpha   90.00
_cell.angle_beta   90.00
_cell.angle_gamma   90.00
#
_symmetry.space_group_name_H-M   'P 1'
#
loop_
_entity.id
_entity.type
_entity.pdbx_description
1 polymer ?
#
loop_
_entity_poly.entity_id
_entity_poly.type
_entity_poly.pdbx_seq_one_letter_code
_entity_poly.pdbx_strand_id
1 'polypeptide(L)'
;MDIKDIKKEWNAKILDILKALTRICEDHGLTFYCCAGTAIGAVRHHGIIPWDDDIDVIMPRPDYDRLLEIAKKEDFGKYELVTPYDNEAYPLYFSKLSDKTTTLVEERERPCVIGLFVDIFPLDATDDDIDKAHRLKDRYTKIINRLNAISTRNTFGEYMQLLTSTKTWGRFAIKTLAFFCRSAIRRRLIRQMDGMSHLYDYEKAKNVQVYTGSYGYREVFPKEWLGKGKTFPFEDTTVLLPERYDEYLRHFFGDYMQLPPVEQRIEKHNLSLIHISEP
;
A
#
# COMPACT_ATOMS: atom_id res chain seq x y z
N MET A 1 -7.00 -27.30 -10.82
CA MET A 1 -6.37 -26.21 -11.58
C MET A 1 -4.88 -26.26 -11.29
N ASP A 2 -4.03 -26.24 -12.30
CA ASP A 2 -2.56 -26.24 -12.11
C ASP A 2 -2.14 -24.88 -11.48
N ILE A 3 -1.07 -24.88 -10.67
CA ILE A 3 -0.53 -23.65 -10.05
C ILE A 3 -0.21 -22.58 -11.12
N LYS A 4 0.23 -23.01 -12.29
CA LYS A 4 0.50 -22.12 -13.43
C LYS A 4 -0.76 -21.45 -13.98
N ASP A 5 -1.89 -22.17 -13.99
CA ASP A 5 -3.17 -21.61 -14.44
C ASP A 5 -3.68 -20.58 -13.45
N ILE A 6 -3.56 -20.86 -12.14
CA ILE A 6 -3.91 -19.92 -11.07
C ILE A 6 -3.10 -18.64 -11.20
N LYS A 7 -1.77 -18.75 -11.40
CA LYS A 7 -0.91 -17.56 -11.54
C LYS A 7 -1.25 -16.73 -12.77
N LYS A 8 -1.56 -17.37 -13.88
CA LYS A 8 -1.97 -16.70 -15.12
C LYS A 8 -3.28 -15.92 -14.91
N GLU A 9 -4.25 -16.55 -14.26
CA GLU A 9 -5.54 -15.90 -13.96
C GLU A 9 -5.37 -14.76 -12.95
N TRP A 10 -4.55 -14.94 -11.91
CA TRP A 10 -4.17 -13.90 -10.97
C TRP A 10 -3.59 -12.68 -11.68
N ASN A 11 -2.55 -12.88 -12.51
CA ASN A 11 -1.90 -11.80 -13.24
C ASN A 11 -2.87 -11.08 -14.19
N ALA A 12 -3.76 -11.80 -14.86
CA ALA A 12 -4.77 -11.20 -15.72
C ALA A 12 -5.73 -10.31 -14.91
N LYS A 13 -6.16 -10.77 -13.72
CA LYS A 13 -7.06 -9.99 -12.84
C LYS A 13 -6.40 -8.72 -12.28
N ILE A 14 -5.18 -8.79 -11.74
CA ILE A 14 -4.50 -7.59 -11.24
C ILE A 14 -4.20 -6.59 -12.36
N LEU A 15 -3.92 -7.08 -13.57
CA LEU A 15 -3.74 -6.23 -14.75
C LEU A 15 -5.04 -5.53 -15.16
N ASP A 16 -6.19 -6.23 -15.08
CA ASP A 16 -7.52 -5.62 -15.33
C ASP A 16 -7.83 -4.52 -14.31
N ILE A 17 -7.44 -4.73 -13.04
CA ILE A 17 -7.60 -3.71 -11.99
C ILE A 17 -6.72 -2.49 -12.27
N LEU A 18 -5.46 -2.71 -12.70
CA LEU A 18 -4.58 -1.60 -13.11
C LEU A 18 -5.17 -0.81 -14.28
N LYS A 19 -5.69 -1.48 -15.30
CA LYS A 19 -6.38 -0.83 -16.42
C LYS A 19 -7.62 -0.05 -15.98
N ALA A 20 -8.34 -0.54 -14.98
CA ALA A 20 -9.48 0.16 -14.41
C ALA A 20 -9.02 1.41 -13.64
N LEU A 21 -7.96 1.31 -12.82
CA LEU A 21 -7.37 2.46 -12.13
C LEU A 21 -6.91 3.51 -13.14
N THR A 22 -6.25 3.10 -14.23
CA THR A 22 -5.79 3.99 -15.29
C THR A 22 -6.98 4.77 -15.88
N ARG A 23 -8.08 4.09 -16.24
CA ARG A 23 -9.28 4.74 -16.78
C ARG A 23 -9.90 5.72 -15.79
N ILE A 24 -10.08 5.31 -14.52
CA ILE A 24 -10.60 6.19 -13.48
C ILE A 24 -9.73 7.46 -13.36
N CYS A 25 -8.41 7.31 -13.38
CA CYS A 25 -7.49 8.44 -13.29
C CYS A 25 -7.54 9.34 -14.53
N GLU A 26 -7.61 8.77 -15.71
CA GLU A 26 -7.75 9.52 -16.98
C GLU A 26 -9.05 10.33 -17.02
N ASP A 27 -10.18 9.71 -16.66
CA ASP A 27 -11.50 10.34 -16.65
C ASP A 27 -11.57 11.55 -15.69
N HIS A 28 -10.79 11.52 -14.61
CA HIS A 28 -10.77 12.58 -13.60
C HIS A 28 -9.51 13.47 -13.61
N GLY A 29 -8.60 13.26 -14.56
CA GLY A 29 -7.34 14.01 -14.65
C GLY A 29 -6.46 13.83 -13.41
N LEU A 30 -6.34 12.59 -12.92
CA LEU A 30 -5.47 12.19 -11.82
C LEU A 30 -4.20 11.55 -12.36
N THR A 31 -3.09 11.71 -11.65
CA THR A 31 -1.79 11.13 -12.02
C THR A 31 -1.34 10.14 -10.96
N PHE A 32 -0.85 9.00 -11.40
CA PHE A 32 -0.10 8.05 -10.57
C PHE A 32 1.11 7.52 -11.32
N TYR A 33 2.07 6.97 -10.59
CA TYR A 33 3.27 6.36 -11.15
C TYR A 33 3.39 4.93 -10.62
N CYS A 34 3.70 3.98 -11.49
CA CYS A 34 4.07 2.66 -11.03
C CYS A 34 5.40 2.72 -10.28
N CYS A 35 5.52 1.95 -9.20
CA CYS A 35 6.66 1.97 -8.31
C CYS A 35 7.14 0.55 -7.98
N ALA A 36 8.11 0.41 -7.12
CA ALA A 36 8.60 -0.85 -6.58
C ALA A 36 8.81 -1.96 -7.63
N GLY A 37 8.29 -3.16 -7.37
CA GLY A 37 8.36 -4.32 -8.28
C GLY A 37 7.73 -4.05 -9.63
N THR A 38 6.62 -3.35 -9.66
CA THR A 38 5.91 -2.98 -10.90
C THR A 38 6.77 -2.11 -11.83
N ALA A 39 7.47 -1.12 -11.27
CA ALA A 39 8.36 -0.28 -12.07
C ALA A 39 9.58 -1.05 -12.61
N ILE A 40 10.18 -1.94 -11.80
CA ILE A 40 11.24 -2.84 -12.26
C ILE A 40 10.71 -3.77 -13.35
N GLY A 41 9.50 -4.30 -13.18
CA GLY A 41 8.81 -5.14 -14.15
C GLY A 41 8.66 -4.44 -15.50
N ALA A 42 8.17 -3.21 -15.51
CA ALA A 42 8.01 -2.41 -16.72
C ALA A 42 9.34 -2.21 -17.48
N VAL A 43 10.43 -1.86 -16.76
CA VAL A 43 11.72 -1.58 -17.39
C VAL A 43 12.46 -2.85 -17.83
N ARG A 44 12.45 -3.89 -16.99
CA ARG A 44 13.29 -5.08 -17.17
C ARG A 44 12.59 -6.24 -17.89
N HIS A 45 11.28 -6.41 -17.65
CA HIS A 45 10.50 -7.56 -18.15
C HIS A 45 9.42 -7.16 -19.16
N HIS A 46 9.12 -5.85 -19.27
CA HIS A 46 7.99 -5.33 -20.05
C HIS A 46 6.63 -5.88 -19.60
N GLY A 47 6.52 -6.21 -18.31
CA GLY A 47 5.35 -6.81 -17.69
C GLY A 47 5.58 -7.13 -16.21
N ILE A 48 4.69 -7.94 -15.65
CA ILE A 48 4.78 -8.41 -14.27
C ILE A 48 6.02 -9.28 -14.11
N ILE A 49 6.80 -9.06 -13.06
CA ILE A 49 7.95 -9.91 -12.73
C ILE A 49 7.41 -11.33 -12.46
N PRO A 50 8.00 -12.42 -13.05
CA PRO A 50 7.41 -13.77 -12.97
C PRO A 50 7.18 -14.33 -11.56
N TRP A 51 7.89 -13.81 -10.56
CA TRP A 51 7.76 -14.19 -9.14
C TRP A 51 7.17 -13.08 -8.28
N ASP A 52 6.57 -12.06 -8.89
CA ASP A 52 5.82 -11.00 -8.20
C ASP A 52 4.33 -11.30 -8.26
N ASP A 53 3.56 -10.87 -7.28
CA ASP A 53 2.16 -11.20 -7.11
C ASP A 53 1.25 -9.97 -6.88
N ASP A 54 1.82 -8.77 -6.95
CA ASP A 54 1.14 -7.49 -6.75
C ASP A 54 1.47 -6.46 -7.83
N ILE A 55 0.71 -5.36 -7.80
CA ILE A 55 0.97 -4.15 -8.59
C ILE A 55 0.92 -2.96 -7.62
N ASP A 56 2.02 -2.21 -7.59
CA ASP A 56 2.22 -1.07 -6.73
C ASP A 56 2.23 0.24 -7.51
N VAL A 57 1.45 1.22 -7.03
CA VAL A 57 1.50 2.58 -7.56
C VAL A 57 1.64 3.61 -6.44
N ILE A 58 2.35 4.71 -6.73
CA ILE A 58 2.41 5.92 -5.91
C ILE A 58 1.57 7.01 -6.55
N MET A 59 0.78 7.69 -5.75
CA MET A 59 -0.08 8.78 -6.22
C MET A 59 0.22 10.06 -5.43
N PRO A 60 0.52 11.20 -6.10
CA PRO A 60 0.67 12.49 -5.46
C PRO A 60 -0.47 12.79 -4.49
N ARG A 61 -0.19 13.30 -3.28
CA ARG A 61 -1.19 13.54 -2.25
C ARG A 61 -2.44 14.30 -2.75
N PRO A 62 -2.33 15.37 -3.54
CA PRO A 62 -3.52 16.05 -4.06
C PRO A 62 -4.41 15.16 -4.93
N ASP A 63 -3.82 14.31 -5.77
CA ASP A 63 -4.56 13.38 -6.61
C ASP A 63 -5.14 12.22 -5.81
N TYR A 64 -4.40 11.72 -4.81
CA TYR A 64 -4.88 10.69 -3.89
C TYR A 64 -6.11 11.15 -3.11
N ASP A 65 -6.10 12.37 -2.56
CA ASP A 65 -7.23 12.92 -1.83
C ASP A 65 -8.45 13.11 -2.75
N ARG A 66 -8.21 13.55 -4.00
CA ARG A 66 -9.27 13.61 -5.02
C ARG A 66 -9.84 12.23 -5.35
N LEU A 67 -9.00 11.20 -5.47
CA LEU A 67 -9.46 9.83 -5.69
C LEU A 67 -10.35 9.35 -4.55
N LEU A 68 -9.99 9.64 -3.29
CA LEU A 68 -10.83 9.33 -2.13
C LEU A 68 -12.19 10.00 -2.19
N GLU A 69 -12.25 11.26 -2.63
CA GLU A 69 -13.52 12.00 -2.76
C GLU A 69 -14.37 11.53 -3.94
N ILE A 70 -13.75 11.10 -5.04
CA ILE A 70 -14.45 10.51 -6.20
C ILE A 70 -15.09 9.18 -5.78
N ALA A 71 -14.33 8.31 -5.12
CA ALA A 71 -14.79 7.00 -4.68
C ALA A 71 -15.99 7.05 -3.70
N LYS A 72 -16.19 8.17 -3.00
CA LYS A 72 -17.38 8.38 -2.15
C LYS A 72 -18.64 8.73 -2.94
N LYS A 73 -18.48 9.20 -4.18
CA LYS A 73 -19.58 9.77 -5.00
C LYS A 73 -19.93 8.88 -6.19
N GLU A 74 -18.98 8.09 -6.66
CA GLU A 74 -19.12 7.30 -7.87
C GLU A 74 -19.00 5.82 -7.57
N ASP A 75 -19.77 5.01 -8.30
CA ASP A 75 -19.68 3.55 -8.29
C ASP A 75 -18.73 3.10 -9.41
N PHE A 76 -17.65 2.44 -9.05
CA PHE A 76 -16.70 1.89 -9.99
C PHE A 76 -17.10 0.49 -10.51
N GLY A 77 -18.38 0.12 -10.42
CA GLY A 77 -18.92 -1.15 -10.91
C GLY A 77 -18.42 -2.33 -10.08
N LYS A 78 -17.66 -3.24 -10.70
CA LYS A 78 -17.10 -4.39 -9.99
C LYS A 78 -15.90 -4.05 -9.11
N TYR A 79 -15.39 -2.82 -9.16
CA TYR A 79 -14.27 -2.38 -8.35
C TYR A 79 -14.73 -1.56 -7.15
N GLU A 80 -13.91 -1.53 -6.12
CA GLU A 80 -14.08 -0.69 -4.95
C GLU A 80 -12.74 -0.14 -4.46
N LEU A 81 -12.75 1.07 -3.93
CA LEU A 81 -11.57 1.64 -3.26
C LEU A 81 -11.63 1.30 -1.77
N VAL A 82 -10.78 0.37 -1.36
CA VAL A 82 -10.63 0.00 0.06
C VAL A 82 -9.67 0.98 0.72
N THR A 83 -10.11 1.62 1.80
CA THR A 83 -9.33 2.67 2.47
C THR A 83 -9.19 2.44 3.97
N PRO A 84 -8.13 2.95 4.61
CA PRO A 84 -8.01 2.90 6.07
C PRO A 84 -9.02 3.79 6.81
N TYR A 85 -9.71 4.69 6.09
CA TYR A 85 -10.64 5.66 6.66
C TYR A 85 -12.04 5.08 6.86
N ASP A 86 -12.49 4.25 5.94
CA ASP A 86 -13.88 3.76 5.88
C ASP A 86 -14.04 2.33 6.42
N ASN A 87 -12.97 1.55 6.41
CA ASN A 87 -12.97 0.16 6.87
C ASN A 87 -12.09 -0.03 8.12
N GLU A 88 -12.72 -0.15 9.30
CA GLU A 88 -11.98 -0.39 10.57
C GLU A 88 -11.29 -1.77 10.62
N ALA A 89 -11.73 -2.73 9.82
CA ALA A 89 -11.10 -4.05 9.74
C ALA A 89 -9.88 -4.05 8.82
N TYR A 90 -9.78 -3.07 7.93
CA TYR A 90 -8.65 -2.98 7.01
C TYR A 90 -7.35 -2.65 7.75
N PRO A 91 -6.33 -3.53 7.65
CA PRO A 91 -5.16 -3.45 8.52
C PRO A 91 -4.09 -2.48 8.03
N LEU A 92 -4.13 -2.06 6.75
CA LEU A 92 -3.11 -1.23 6.13
C LEU A 92 -3.47 0.26 6.19
N TYR A 93 -2.52 1.11 5.84
CA TYR A 93 -2.62 2.58 5.98
C TYR A 93 -2.41 3.31 4.65
N PHE A 94 -2.70 2.62 3.55
CA PHE A 94 -2.80 3.10 2.18
C PHE A 94 -4.02 2.47 1.52
N SER A 95 -4.41 2.92 0.35
CA SER A 95 -5.61 2.42 -0.31
C SER A 95 -5.30 1.29 -1.29
N LYS A 96 -6.32 0.51 -1.59
CA LYS A 96 -6.30 -0.53 -2.63
C LYS A 96 -7.51 -0.35 -3.54
N LEU A 97 -7.30 -0.40 -4.86
CA LEU A 97 -8.42 -0.64 -5.76
C LEU A 97 -8.61 -2.16 -5.87
N SER A 98 -9.77 -2.65 -5.48
CA SER A 98 -10.06 -4.08 -5.32
C SER A 98 -11.18 -4.55 -6.25
N ASP A 99 -11.09 -5.77 -6.80
CA ASP A 99 -12.16 -6.41 -7.59
C ASP A 99 -13.09 -7.20 -6.67
N LYS A 100 -14.30 -6.68 -6.42
CA LYS A 100 -15.35 -7.28 -5.58
C LYS A 100 -15.80 -8.68 -6.04
N THR A 101 -15.47 -9.08 -7.25
CA THR A 101 -15.83 -10.41 -7.79
C THR A 101 -14.87 -11.50 -7.37
N THR A 102 -13.79 -11.14 -6.70
CA THR A 102 -12.77 -12.07 -6.17
C THR A 102 -12.76 -12.05 -4.66
N THR A 103 -12.15 -13.06 -4.02
CA THR A 103 -12.05 -13.12 -2.56
C THR A 103 -10.65 -13.53 -2.14
N LEU A 104 -10.01 -12.66 -1.38
CA LEU A 104 -8.68 -12.81 -0.82
C LEU A 104 -8.70 -12.53 0.68
N VAL A 105 -7.94 -13.28 1.45
CA VAL A 105 -7.63 -12.94 2.85
C VAL A 105 -6.24 -12.36 2.91
N GLU A 106 -6.19 -11.07 3.22
CA GLU A 106 -4.95 -10.38 3.49
C GLU A 106 -4.62 -10.45 4.98
N GLU A 107 -3.35 -10.67 5.31
CA GLU A 107 -2.81 -10.79 6.67
C GLU A 107 -3.55 -11.75 7.61
N ARG A 108 -2.98 -12.92 7.86
CA ARG A 108 -3.55 -13.94 8.76
C ARG A 108 -3.76 -13.47 10.20
N GLU A 109 -2.88 -12.57 10.69
CA GLU A 109 -2.95 -12.07 12.07
C GLU A 109 -4.02 -11.00 12.26
N ARG A 110 -4.40 -10.32 11.19
CA ARG A 110 -5.44 -9.28 11.13
C ARG A 110 -6.30 -9.49 9.89
N PRO A 111 -7.03 -10.58 9.81
CA PRO A 111 -7.70 -10.99 8.60
C PRO A 111 -8.68 -9.92 8.13
N CYS A 112 -8.47 -9.44 6.92
CA CYS A 112 -9.40 -8.60 6.19
C CYS A 112 -9.70 -9.33 4.88
N VAL A 113 -10.99 -9.49 4.60
CA VAL A 113 -11.44 -10.09 3.34
C VAL A 113 -11.68 -8.96 2.35
N ILE A 114 -10.95 -9.00 1.26
CA ILE A 114 -11.07 -8.06 0.13
C ILE A 114 -10.98 -8.86 -1.18
N GLY A 115 -11.17 -8.23 -2.33
CA GLY A 115 -10.84 -8.85 -3.62
C GLY A 115 -9.34 -8.73 -3.96
N LEU A 116 -8.95 -9.26 -5.12
CA LEU A 116 -7.64 -8.97 -5.72
C LEU A 116 -7.51 -7.47 -5.96
N PHE A 117 -6.30 -6.92 -5.90
CA PHE A 117 -6.11 -5.48 -5.79
C PHE A 117 -4.88 -4.94 -6.52
N VAL A 118 -4.86 -3.63 -6.67
CA VAL A 118 -3.68 -2.79 -6.95
C VAL A 118 -3.46 -1.89 -5.74
N ASP A 119 -2.23 -1.82 -5.25
CA ASP A 119 -1.83 -1.00 -4.11
C ASP A 119 -1.60 0.45 -4.53
N ILE A 120 -2.25 1.38 -3.81
CA ILE A 120 -2.18 2.82 -4.09
C ILE A 120 -1.58 3.53 -2.88
N PHE A 121 -0.30 3.81 -2.94
CA PHE A 121 0.43 4.50 -1.88
C PHE A 121 0.32 6.02 -2.06
N PRO A 122 -0.13 6.75 -1.03
CA PRO A 122 -0.06 8.21 -1.07
C PRO A 122 1.40 8.66 -1.04
N LEU A 123 1.75 9.55 -1.96
CA LEU A 123 3.04 10.22 -2.02
C LEU A 123 2.92 11.60 -1.42
N ASP A 124 3.47 11.78 -0.24
CA ASP A 124 3.31 12.97 0.58
C ASP A 124 4.48 13.94 0.41
N ALA A 125 4.19 15.23 0.53
CA ALA A 125 5.23 16.23 0.70
C ALA A 125 5.94 16.04 2.05
N THR A 126 7.25 16.29 2.09
CA THR A 126 8.04 16.25 3.32
C THR A 126 8.94 17.48 3.44
N ASP A 127 9.67 17.58 4.57
CA ASP A 127 10.61 18.69 4.80
C ASP A 127 11.75 18.64 3.80
N ASP A 128 12.22 19.80 3.36
CA ASP A 128 13.39 19.93 2.49
C ASP A 128 14.68 19.55 3.21
N ASP A 129 14.72 19.64 4.55
CA ASP A 129 15.77 19.12 5.41
C ASP A 129 15.58 17.60 5.61
N ILE A 130 16.50 16.82 5.06
CA ILE A 130 16.47 15.36 5.06
C ILE A 130 16.40 14.77 6.47
N ASP A 131 17.12 15.34 7.44
CA ASP A 131 17.07 14.84 8.82
C ASP A 131 15.69 15.07 9.46
N LYS A 132 15.02 16.17 9.12
CA LYS A 132 13.65 16.39 9.57
C LYS A 132 12.67 15.43 8.85
N ALA A 133 12.83 15.20 7.55
CA ALA A 133 12.04 14.24 6.80
C ALA A 133 12.16 12.82 7.41
N HIS A 134 13.37 12.40 7.76
CA HIS A 134 13.60 11.11 8.45
C HIS A 134 12.91 11.06 9.83
N ARG A 135 13.02 12.13 10.62
CA ARG A 135 12.30 12.20 11.91
C ARG A 135 10.78 12.15 11.76
N LEU A 136 10.23 12.70 10.69
CA LEU A 136 8.80 12.58 10.37
C LEU A 136 8.44 11.14 10.02
N LYS A 137 9.25 10.47 9.21
CA LYS A 137 9.06 9.04 8.89
C LYS A 137 9.05 8.19 10.17
N ASP A 138 9.99 8.43 11.09
CA ASP A 138 10.05 7.73 12.37
C ASP A 138 8.80 7.97 13.23
N ARG A 139 8.30 9.21 13.27
CA ARG A 139 7.06 9.54 13.98
C ARG A 139 5.86 8.82 13.38
N TYR A 140 5.77 8.79 12.07
CA TYR A 140 4.69 8.10 11.35
C TYR A 140 4.75 6.58 11.60
N THR A 141 5.93 5.98 11.52
CA THR A 141 6.18 4.57 11.82
C THR A 141 5.76 4.22 13.27
N LYS A 142 6.04 5.10 14.24
CA LYS A 142 5.58 4.91 15.63
C LYS A 142 4.05 4.91 15.74
N ILE A 143 3.35 5.69 14.94
CA ILE A 143 1.89 5.68 14.90
C ILE A 143 1.39 4.36 14.29
N ILE A 144 1.97 3.93 13.17
CA ILE A 144 1.68 2.62 12.56
C ILE A 144 1.85 1.49 13.59
N ASN A 145 2.98 1.45 14.30
CA ASN A 145 3.24 0.42 15.31
C ASN A 145 2.19 0.42 16.43
N ARG A 146 1.71 1.60 16.86
CA ARG A 146 0.61 1.71 17.83
C ARG A 146 -0.70 1.19 17.25
N LEU A 147 -1.01 1.54 16.01
CA LEU A 147 -2.20 1.05 15.31
C LEU A 147 -2.15 -0.47 15.16
N ASN A 148 -1.02 -1.04 14.78
CA ASN A 148 -0.82 -2.47 14.69
C ASN A 148 -1.04 -3.14 16.06
N ALA A 149 -0.47 -2.60 17.13
CA ALA A 149 -0.61 -3.13 18.47
C ALA A 149 -2.07 -3.19 18.98
N ILE A 150 -2.89 -2.19 18.62
CA ILE A 150 -4.32 -2.20 18.98
C ILE A 150 -5.19 -3.01 18.01
N SER A 151 -4.70 -3.28 16.79
CA SER A 151 -5.43 -4.02 15.76
C SER A 151 -5.22 -5.54 15.87
N THR A 152 -4.09 -5.99 16.43
CA THR A 152 -3.81 -7.41 16.62
C THR A 152 -4.84 -8.04 17.54
N ARG A 153 -5.54 -9.07 17.06
CA ARG A 153 -6.47 -9.87 17.86
C ARG A 153 -5.67 -10.85 18.68
N ASN A 154 -5.66 -10.68 20.01
CA ASN A 154 -5.17 -11.74 20.89
C ASN A 154 -6.16 -12.89 20.87
N THR A 155 -5.66 -14.12 20.83
CA THR A 155 -6.49 -15.30 21.06
C THR A 155 -7.01 -15.30 22.49
N PHE A 156 -8.16 -15.96 22.72
CA PHE A 156 -8.72 -16.10 24.07
C PHE A 156 -7.70 -16.70 25.06
N GLY A 157 -6.87 -17.66 24.58
CA GLY A 157 -5.80 -18.27 25.39
C GLY A 157 -4.73 -17.26 25.82
N GLU A 158 -4.24 -16.43 24.91
CA GLU A 158 -3.28 -15.35 25.22
C GLU A 158 -3.86 -14.34 26.21
N TYR A 159 -5.15 -14.03 26.07
CA TYR A 159 -5.86 -13.12 26.96
C TYR A 159 -5.98 -13.71 28.38
N MET A 160 -6.30 -15.00 28.48
CA MET A 160 -6.38 -15.70 29.75
C MET A 160 -5.02 -15.86 30.43
N GLN A 161 -3.93 -16.04 29.69
CA GLN A 161 -2.58 -16.07 30.26
C GLN A 161 -2.21 -14.77 31.00
N LEU A 162 -2.76 -13.61 30.61
CA LEU A 162 -2.55 -12.37 31.36
C LEU A 162 -3.20 -12.34 32.74
N LEU A 163 -4.18 -13.19 32.99
CA LEU A 163 -4.86 -13.33 34.29
C LEU A 163 -4.11 -14.27 35.27
N THR A 164 -3.19 -15.10 34.75
CA THR A 164 -2.52 -16.12 35.57
C THR A 164 -1.43 -15.56 36.49
N SER A 165 -1.01 -14.30 36.30
CA SER A 165 0.02 -13.66 37.10
C SER A 165 -0.39 -12.25 37.56
N THR A 166 -0.27 -11.98 38.84
CA THR A 166 -0.54 -10.63 39.40
C THR A 166 0.33 -9.55 38.81
N LYS A 167 1.54 -9.90 38.31
CA LYS A 167 2.45 -8.97 37.62
C LYS A 167 1.91 -8.49 36.24
N THR A 168 0.96 -9.23 35.66
CA THR A 168 0.38 -8.94 34.35
C THR A 168 -1.01 -8.32 34.40
N TRP A 169 -1.61 -8.18 35.60
CA TRP A 169 -2.95 -7.59 35.79
C TRP A 169 -3.05 -6.16 35.26
N GLY A 170 -2.01 -5.35 35.43
CA GLY A 170 -1.96 -4.00 34.83
C GLY A 170 -2.02 -4.04 33.28
N ARG A 171 -1.31 -4.99 32.67
CA ARG A 171 -1.37 -5.23 31.23
C ARG A 171 -2.73 -5.72 30.77
N PHE A 172 -3.37 -6.60 31.54
CA PHE A 172 -4.73 -7.07 31.30
C PHE A 172 -5.73 -5.92 31.32
N ALA A 173 -5.71 -5.08 32.35
CA ALA A 173 -6.59 -3.93 32.49
C ALA A 173 -6.39 -2.92 31.33
N ILE A 174 -5.14 -2.63 30.97
CA ILE A 174 -4.82 -1.75 29.82
C ILE A 174 -5.32 -2.35 28.51
N LYS A 175 -5.10 -3.65 28.28
CA LYS A 175 -5.58 -4.31 27.05
C LYS A 175 -7.11 -4.35 26.98
N THR A 176 -7.77 -4.59 28.11
CA THR A 176 -9.25 -4.57 28.21
C THR A 176 -9.79 -3.18 27.91
N LEU A 177 -9.22 -2.15 28.53
CA LEU A 177 -9.61 -0.76 28.26
C LEU A 177 -9.34 -0.38 26.80
N ALA A 178 -8.17 -0.74 26.27
CA ALA A 178 -7.81 -0.53 24.87
C ALA A 178 -8.78 -1.24 23.91
N PHE A 179 -9.28 -2.42 24.26
CA PHE A 179 -10.28 -3.13 23.48
C PHE A 179 -11.58 -2.34 23.34
N PHE A 180 -12.11 -1.82 24.45
CA PHE A 180 -13.34 -1.01 24.43
C PHE A 180 -13.15 0.37 23.77
N CYS A 181 -11.97 0.96 23.88
CA CYS A 181 -11.64 2.25 23.29
C CYS A 181 -11.01 2.15 21.88
N ARG A 182 -10.87 0.94 21.34
CA ARG A 182 -10.11 0.63 20.12
C ARG A 182 -10.47 1.55 18.96
N SER A 183 -11.74 1.66 18.62
CA SER A 183 -12.21 2.48 17.51
C SER A 183 -11.91 3.96 17.71
N ALA A 184 -12.03 4.46 18.95
CA ALA A 184 -11.71 5.85 19.26
C ALA A 184 -10.21 6.13 19.15
N ILE A 185 -9.36 5.22 19.67
CA ILE A 185 -7.91 5.33 19.56
C ILE A 185 -7.48 5.23 18.10
N ARG A 186 -8.03 4.26 17.33
CA ARG A 186 -7.76 4.12 15.91
C ARG A 186 -8.08 5.39 15.15
N ARG A 187 -9.30 5.93 15.29
CA ARG A 187 -9.71 7.19 14.64
C ARG A 187 -8.80 8.37 15.01
N ARG A 188 -8.34 8.44 16.26
CA ARG A 188 -7.39 9.48 16.69
C ARG A 188 -6.04 9.33 15.99
N LEU A 189 -5.49 8.11 15.95
CA LEU A 189 -4.20 7.83 15.32
C LEU A 189 -4.24 8.03 13.81
N ILE A 190 -5.31 7.60 13.13
CA ILE A 190 -5.52 7.86 11.69
C ILE A 190 -5.56 9.38 11.42
N ARG A 191 -6.29 10.15 12.23
CA ARG A 191 -6.29 11.63 12.09
C ARG A 191 -4.91 12.25 12.32
N GLN A 192 -4.09 11.69 13.21
CA GLN A 192 -2.70 12.15 13.37
C GLN A 192 -1.85 11.85 12.14
N MET A 193 -2.02 10.67 11.52
CA MET A 193 -1.34 10.33 10.28
C MET A 193 -1.76 11.27 9.15
N ASP A 194 -3.07 11.48 9.00
CA ASP A 194 -3.62 12.39 8.01
C ASP A 194 -3.09 13.82 8.18
N GLY A 195 -3.08 14.34 9.40
CA GLY A 195 -2.48 15.66 9.69
C GLY A 195 -0.97 15.73 9.39
N MET A 196 -0.24 14.62 9.48
CA MET A 196 1.17 14.58 9.09
C MET A 196 1.34 14.56 7.58
N SER A 197 0.47 13.88 6.87
CA SER A 197 0.46 13.80 5.40
C SER A 197 0.18 15.16 4.74
N HIS A 198 -0.51 16.05 5.45
CA HIS A 198 -0.85 17.40 4.99
C HIS A 198 -0.01 18.51 5.65
N LEU A 199 1.10 18.16 6.30
CA LEU A 199 1.93 19.12 7.01
C LEU A 199 2.65 20.10 6.08
N TYR A 200 2.98 19.66 4.88
CA TYR A 200 3.69 20.43 3.86
C TYR A 200 2.83 20.59 2.61
N ASP A 201 2.94 21.75 1.98
CA ASP A 201 2.32 22.04 0.69
C ASP A 201 3.00 21.23 -0.42
N TYR A 202 2.27 20.30 -1.03
CA TYR A 202 2.80 19.40 -2.05
C TYR A 202 3.40 20.15 -3.24
N GLU A 203 2.78 21.26 -3.66
CA GLU A 203 3.26 22.03 -4.82
C GLU A 203 4.61 22.70 -4.55
N LYS A 204 4.86 23.10 -3.33
CA LYS A 204 6.07 23.84 -2.92
C LYS A 204 7.22 22.94 -2.46
N ALA A 205 6.92 21.71 -2.10
CA ALA A 205 7.90 20.79 -1.55
C ALA A 205 8.93 20.37 -2.62
N LYS A 206 10.19 20.28 -2.24
CA LYS A 206 11.27 19.73 -3.06
C LYS A 206 11.39 18.22 -2.89
N ASN A 207 11.08 17.72 -1.69
CA ASN A 207 11.15 16.31 -1.38
C ASN A 207 9.75 15.75 -1.10
N VAL A 208 9.59 14.49 -1.47
CA VAL A 208 8.39 13.69 -1.21
C VAL A 208 8.77 12.39 -0.54
N GLN A 209 7.79 11.73 0.08
CA GLN A 209 7.99 10.42 0.69
C GLN A 209 6.71 9.59 0.71
N VAL A 210 6.87 8.27 0.74
CA VAL A 210 5.81 7.33 1.07
C VAL A 210 5.92 6.98 2.56
N TYR A 211 5.08 7.58 3.40
CA TYR A 211 5.14 7.34 4.85
C TYR A 211 4.90 5.87 5.21
N THR A 212 4.04 5.19 4.46
CA THR A 212 3.67 3.78 4.68
C THR A 212 4.63 2.79 4.04
N GLY A 213 5.53 3.25 3.18
CA GLY A 213 6.47 2.40 2.47
C GLY A 213 7.48 1.69 3.38
N SER A 214 7.96 0.54 2.93
CA SER A 214 8.78 -0.39 3.70
C SER A 214 10.29 -0.20 3.55
N TYR A 215 10.73 0.70 2.66
CA TYR A 215 12.17 0.90 2.36
C TYR A 215 12.88 1.88 3.30
N GLY A 216 12.26 2.20 4.45
CA GLY A 216 12.85 3.06 5.47
C GLY A 216 13.08 4.49 4.98
N TYR A 217 14.29 5.00 5.19
CA TYR A 217 14.63 6.38 4.81
C TYR A 217 14.79 6.59 3.30
N ARG A 218 14.93 5.52 2.52
CA ARG A 218 14.92 5.62 1.05
C ARG A 218 13.57 6.07 0.49
N GLU A 219 12.50 5.99 1.29
CA GLU A 219 11.18 6.52 0.89
C GLU A 219 11.18 8.05 0.67
N VAL A 220 12.18 8.75 1.18
CA VAL A 220 12.38 10.19 0.94
C VAL A 220 13.22 10.37 -0.32
N PHE A 221 12.66 11.08 -1.30
CA PHE A 221 13.35 11.35 -2.56
C PHE A 221 12.92 12.69 -3.18
N PRO A 222 13.72 13.26 -4.11
CA PRO A 222 13.38 14.52 -4.76
C PRO A 222 12.11 14.43 -5.61
N LYS A 223 11.14 15.34 -5.39
CA LYS A 223 9.89 15.41 -6.16
C LYS A 223 10.15 15.60 -7.66
N GLU A 224 11.21 16.29 -8.03
CA GLU A 224 11.59 16.52 -9.42
C GLU A 224 11.81 15.24 -10.25
N TRP A 225 12.08 14.09 -9.59
CA TRP A 225 12.22 12.81 -10.28
C TRP A 225 10.93 12.33 -10.92
N LEU A 226 9.78 12.77 -10.43
CA LEU A 226 8.47 12.42 -10.98
C LEU A 226 8.28 13.03 -12.37
N GLY A 227 8.58 14.33 -12.53
CA GLY A 227 8.41 15.09 -13.76
C GLY A 227 7.03 14.88 -14.39
N LYS A 228 6.97 14.79 -15.71
CA LYS A 228 5.75 14.41 -16.46
C LYS A 228 5.55 12.89 -16.51
N GLY A 229 6.50 12.14 -15.99
CA GLY A 229 6.56 10.70 -16.12
C GLY A 229 7.05 10.24 -17.50
N LYS A 230 7.38 8.95 -17.55
CA LYS A 230 7.78 8.26 -18.78
C LYS A 230 6.99 6.99 -18.95
N THR A 231 6.39 6.80 -20.12
CA THR A 231 5.55 5.64 -20.43
C THR A 231 6.40 4.45 -20.84
N PHE A 232 6.06 3.27 -20.31
CA PHE A 232 6.69 2.00 -20.64
C PHE A 232 5.66 0.97 -21.06
N PRO A 233 6.00 0.02 -21.97
CA PRO A 233 5.19 -1.18 -22.20
C PRO A 233 5.06 -2.01 -20.92
N PHE A 234 3.87 -2.56 -20.68
CA PHE A 234 3.61 -3.44 -19.55
C PHE A 234 2.50 -4.42 -19.91
N GLU A 235 2.87 -5.70 -20.16
CA GLU A 235 1.98 -6.71 -20.70
C GLU A 235 1.30 -6.23 -21.99
N ASP A 236 -0.02 -6.17 -22.03
CA ASP A 236 -0.83 -5.70 -23.16
C ASP A 236 -1.27 -4.22 -23.03
N THR A 237 -0.64 -3.47 -22.11
CA THR A 237 -0.92 -2.06 -21.84
C THR A 237 0.37 -1.24 -21.69
N THR A 238 0.24 -0.02 -21.22
CA THR A 238 1.37 0.85 -20.86
C THR A 238 1.20 1.38 -19.45
N VAL A 239 2.32 1.68 -18.79
CA VAL A 239 2.35 2.26 -17.45
C VAL A 239 3.23 3.50 -17.41
N LEU A 240 2.92 4.41 -16.50
CA LEU A 240 3.69 5.62 -16.26
C LEU A 240 4.64 5.40 -15.08
N LEU A 241 5.93 5.67 -15.29
CA LEU A 241 6.97 5.69 -14.27
C LEU A 241 7.43 7.13 -14.02
N PRO A 242 8.09 7.43 -12.90
CA PRO A 242 8.81 8.69 -12.73
C PRO A 242 9.67 9.02 -13.96
N GLU A 243 9.74 10.27 -14.35
CA GLU A 243 10.51 10.69 -15.53
C GLU A 243 11.99 10.31 -15.40
N ARG A 244 12.54 10.47 -14.17
CA ARG A 244 13.89 10.02 -13.80
C ARG A 244 13.84 8.63 -13.18
N TYR A 245 13.18 7.69 -13.84
CA TYR A 245 12.94 6.33 -13.34
C TYR A 245 14.24 5.58 -13.00
N ASP A 246 15.34 5.81 -13.72
CA ASP A 246 16.60 5.11 -13.45
C ASP A 246 17.20 5.57 -12.11
N GLU A 247 17.23 6.89 -11.86
CA GLU A 247 17.66 7.44 -10.57
C GLU A 247 16.74 6.98 -9.44
N TYR A 248 15.43 7.00 -9.66
CA TYR A 248 14.43 6.52 -8.72
C TYR A 248 14.67 5.03 -8.38
N LEU A 249 14.76 4.15 -9.36
CA LEU A 249 14.96 2.73 -9.15
C LEU A 249 16.32 2.40 -8.53
N ARG A 250 17.40 3.09 -8.92
CA ARG A 250 18.72 2.92 -8.30
C ARG A 250 18.76 3.37 -6.85
N HIS A 251 18.02 4.42 -6.51
CA HIS A 251 17.91 4.90 -5.13
C HIS A 251 17.30 3.84 -4.20
N PHE A 252 16.27 3.13 -4.67
CA PHE A 252 15.59 2.09 -3.89
C PHE A 252 16.31 0.74 -3.93
N PHE A 253 16.77 0.32 -5.11
CA PHE A 253 17.15 -1.07 -5.40
C PHE A 253 18.61 -1.24 -5.87
N GLY A 254 19.36 -0.16 -6.03
CA GLY A 254 20.73 -0.24 -6.56
C GLY A 254 20.74 -0.69 -8.01
N ASP A 255 21.47 -1.75 -8.33
CA ASP A 255 21.48 -2.33 -9.68
C ASP A 255 20.24 -3.22 -9.90
N TYR A 256 19.10 -2.59 -10.11
CA TYR A 256 17.81 -3.24 -10.31
C TYR A 256 17.72 -4.05 -11.61
N MET A 257 18.63 -3.81 -12.57
CA MET A 257 18.70 -4.59 -13.81
C MET A 257 19.29 -5.99 -13.58
N GLN A 258 20.10 -6.15 -12.55
CA GLN A 258 20.63 -7.45 -12.17
C GLN A 258 19.51 -8.33 -11.60
N LEU A 259 19.37 -9.54 -12.15
CA LEU A 259 18.41 -10.51 -11.63
C LEU A 259 18.87 -11.02 -10.26
N PRO A 260 17.96 -11.14 -9.27
CA PRO A 260 18.30 -11.77 -8.00
C PRO A 260 18.67 -13.24 -8.20
N PRO A 261 19.41 -13.87 -7.28
CA PRO A 261 19.64 -15.32 -7.28
C PRO A 261 18.33 -16.10 -7.40
N VAL A 262 18.37 -17.28 -8.04
CA VAL A 262 17.16 -18.08 -8.35
C VAL A 262 16.38 -18.40 -7.08
N GLU A 263 17.06 -18.72 -5.99
CA GLU A 263 16.50 -19.02 -4.67
C GLU A 263 15.77 -17.83 -4.00
N GLN A 264 16.00 -16.60 -4.47
CA GLN A 264 15.31 -15.39 -4.02
C GLN A 264 14.13 -14.99 -4.93
N ARG A 265 13.93 -15.73 -6.04
CA ARG A 265 12.82 -15.51 -6.99
C ARG A 265 11.58 -16.26 -6.52
N ILE A 266 11.07 -15.88 -5.34
CA ILE A 266 9.90 -16.48 -4.71
C ILE A 266 8.86 -15.39 -4.44
N GLU A 267 7.60 -15.75 -4.45
CA GLU A 267 6.50 -14.89 -4.04
C GLU A 267 6.70 -14.49 -2.58
N LYS A 268 6.55 -13.21 -2.29
CA LYS A 268 6.84 -12.64 -0.97
C LYS A 268 5.62 -12.47 -0.09
N HIS A 269 4.44 -12.41 -0.70
CA HIS A 269 3.20 -12.19 0.02
C HIS A 269 2.54 -13.54 0.34
N ASN A 270 2.22 -13.75 1.62
CA ASN A 270 1.44 -14.90 2.09
C ASN A 270 -0.06 -14.67 1.86
N LEU A 271 -0.44 -14.37 0.62
CA LEU A 271 -1.82 -14.16 0.24
C LEU A 271 -2.54 -15.52 0.15
N SER A 272 -3.69 -15.64 0.80
CA SER A 272 -4.52 -16.82 0.72
C SER A 272 -5.73 -16.50 -0.14
N LEU A 273 -5.62 -16.85 -1.44
CA LEU A 273 -6.76 -16.77 -2.35
C LEU A 273 -7.82 -17.79 -1.93
N ILE A 274 -9.05 -17.33 -1.72
CA ILE A 274 -10.19 -18.19 -1.37
C ILE A 274 -11.02 -18.48 -2.62
N HIS A 275 -11.19 -17.47 -3.49
CA HIS A 275 -12.04 -17.60 -4.67
C HIS A 275 -11.67 -16.57 -5.75
N ILE A 276 -11.58 -17.05 -6.99
CA ILE A 276 -11.65 -16.21 -8.18
C ILE A 276 -12.99 -16.58 -8.83
N SER A 277 -13.87 -15.62 -9.03
CA SER A 277 -15.17 -15.88 -9.68
C SER A 277 -14.94 -16.38 -11.10
N GLU A 278 -15.68 -17.41 -11.49
CA GLU A 278 -15.79 -17.78 -12.90
C GLU A 278 -16.41 -16.63 -13.69
N PRO A 279 -16.02 -16.43 -14.96
CA PRO A 279 -16.49 -15.33 -15.81
C PRO A 279 -18.01 -15.40 -16.06
#